data_4c766d2dbbcedebd6edd9c96a951dee3
#
_entry.id   4c766d2dbbcedebd6edd9c96a951dee3
#
_cell.length_a   1.000
_cell.length_b   1.000
_cell.length_c   1.000
_cell.angle_alpha   90.00
_cell.angle_beta   90.00
_cell.angle_gamma   90.00
#
_symmetry.space_group_name_H-M   'P 1'
#
loop_
_entity.id
_entity.type
_entity.pdbx_description
1 polymer ?
#
loop_
_entity_poly.entity_id
_entity_poly.type
_entity_poly.pdbx_seq_one_letter_code
_entity_poly.pdbx_strand_id
1 'polypeptide(L)'
;MKLTVKEHEKVVIFELKGKIMGGPDAAVFHDTLKEHIAKDRKRFIIDLGKVDWMNSSGLGILISGLTTIRNAGGELKLAKVTEKIESLLMITKLITVFETYESLEDALMSFSD
;
A
#
# COMPACT_ATOMS: atom_id res chain seq x y z
N MET A 1 -13.77 0.67 -2.75
CA MET A 1 -12.43 1.31 -2.64
C MET A 1 -12.27 2.38 -3.69
N LYS A 2 -11.77 3.52 -3.29
CA LYS A 2 -11.36 4.56 -4.24
C LYS A 2 -9.85 4.66 -4.22
N LEU A 3 -9.22 4.63 -5.37
CA LEU A 3 -7.77 4.69 -5.52
C LEU A 3 -7.38 6.01 -6.19
N THR A 4 -6.54 6.79 -5.53
CA THR A 4 -5.97 8.00 -6.07
C THR A 4 -4.45 7.83 -6.12
N VAL A 5 -3.85 8.15 -7.25
CA VAL A 5 -2.40 8.02 -7.43
C VAL A 5 -1.76 9.41 -7.40
N LYS A 6 -0.74 9.54 -6.59
CA LYS A 6 0.09 10.76 -6.52
C LYS A 6 1.54 10.34 -6.70
N GLU A 7 2.37 11.26 -7.12
CA GLU A 7 3.80 10.99 -7.28
C GLU A 7 4.59 12.12 -6.66
N HIS A 8 5.60 11.77 -5.87
CA HIS A 8 6.49 12.73 -5.25
C HIS A 8 7.93 12.23 -5.36
N GLU A 9 8.76 12.95 -6.11
CA GLU A 9 10.16 12.60 -6.31
C GLU A 9 10.38 11.12 -6.69
N LYS A 10 9.59 10.65 -7.66
CA LYS A 10 9.60 9.26 -8.15
C LYS A 10 9.07 8.22 -7.17
N VAL A 11 8.55 8.65 -6.03
CA VAL A 11 7.81 7.76 -5.12
C VAL A 11 6.35 7.80 -5.54
N VAL A 12 5.78 6.64 -5.82
CA VAL A 12 4.36 6.52 -6.20
C VAL A 12 3.55 6.32 -4.93
N ILE A 13 2.55 7.16 -4.73
CA ILE A 13 1.69 7.10 -3.55
C ILE A 13 0.29 6.68 -3.99
N PHE A 14 -0.17 5.54 -3.49
CA PHE A 14 -1.53 5.07 -3.69
C PHE A 14 -2.35 5.43 -2.45
N GLU A 15 -3.23 6.42 -2.58
CA GLU A 15 -4.16 6.77 -1.53
C GLU A 15 -5.42 5.95 -1.71
N LEU A 16 -5.70 5.07 -0.77
CA LEU A 16 -6.90 4.23 -0.77
C LEU A 16 -7.94 4.83 0.15
N LYS A 17 -9.20 4.77 -0.25
CA LYS A 17 -10.30 5.34 0.53
C LYS A 17 -11.47 4.38 0.58
N GLY A 18 -12.11 4.33 1.75
CA GLY A 18 -13.32 3.55 1.97
C GLY A 18 -13.03 2.13 2.43
N LYS A 19 -13.81 1.18 1.94
CA LYS A 19 -13.69 -0.21 2.34
C LYS A 19 -12.89 -1.00 1.32
N ILE A 20 -11.93 -1.77 1.78
CA ILE A 20 -11.12 -2.62 0.92
C ILE A 20 -11.53 -4.07 1.18
N MET A 21 -12.31 -4.64 0.28
CA MET A 21 -12.97 -5.93 0.49
C MET A 21 -12.61 -7.01 -0.53
N GLY A 22 -11.71 -6.72 -1.46
CA GLY A 22 -11.38 -7.66 -2.52
C GLY A 22 -12.27 -7.49 -3.74
N GLY A 23 -12.44 -8.55 -4.55
CA GLY A 23 -13.25 -8.48 -5.77
C GLY A 23 -12.69 -7.52 -6.80
N PRO A 24 -13.54 -6.62 -7.37
CA PRO A 24 -13.09 -5.68 -8.40
C PRO A 24 -11.95 -4.76 -7.95
N ASP A 25 -11.83 -4.51 -6.63
CA ASP A 25 -10.78 -3.67 -6.08
C ASP A 25 -9.39 -4.25 -6.36
N ALA A 26 -9.27 -5.57 -6.34
CA ALA A 26 -8.00 -6.24 -6.61
C ALA A 26 -7.50 -5.96 -8.02
N ALA A 27 -8.39 -6.02 -9.01
CA ALA A 27 -8.03 -5.77 -10.41
C ALA A 27 -7.61 -4.31 -10.61
N VAL A 28 -8.36 -3.37 -10.06
CA VAL A 28 -8.04 -1.93 -10.16
C VAL A 28 -6.67 -1.66 -9.56
N PHE A 29 -6.42 -2.17 -8.37
CA PHE A 29 -5.15 -1.97 -7.68
C PHE A 29 -4.00 -2.57 -8.47
N HIS A 30 -4.13 -3.83 -8.89
CA HIS A 30 -3.10 -4.55 -9.63
C HIS A 30 -2.76 -3.91 -10.96
N ASP A 31 -3.77 -3.54 -11.74
CA ASP A 31 -3.56 -2.93 -13.05
C ASP A 31 -2.82 -1.59 -12.91
N THR A 32 -3.22 -0.78 -11.93
CA THR A 32 -2.57 0.50 -11.66
C THR A 32 -1.12 0.30 -11.21
N LEU A 33 -0.90 -0.69 -10.36
CA LEU A 33 0.44 -1.02 -9.88
C LEU A 33 1.36 -1.44 -11.03
N LYS A 34 0.90 -2.35 -11.89
CA LYS A 34 1.66 -2.82 -13.04
C LYS A 34 2.01 -1.69 -13.99
N GLU A 35 1.09 -0.76 -14.18
CA GLU A 35 1.32 0.41 -15.03
C GLU A 35 2.52 1.22 -14.56
N HIS A 36 2.63 1.45 -13.25
CA HIS A 36 3.73 2.22 -12.68
C HIS A 36 5.03 1.43 -12.64
N ILE A 37 4.96 0.13 -12.41
CA ILE A 37 6.13 -0.74 -12.48
C ILE A 37 6.70 -0.74 -13.91
N ALA A 38 5.83 -0.75 -14.91
CA ALA A 38 6.25 -0.68 -16.32
C ALA A 38 6.97 0.62 -16.66
N LYS A 39 6.72 1.69 -15.90
CA LYS A 39 7.41 2.97 -16.02
C LYS A 39 8.70 3.04 -15.19
N ASP A 40 9.16 1.88 -14.73
CA ASP A 40 10.38 1.73 -13.93
C ASP A 40 10.31 2.42 -12.57
N ARG A 41 9.11 2.53 -11.99
CA ARG A 41 8.97 3.00 -10.62
C ARG A 41 9.28 1.87 -9.64
N LYS A 42 10.06 2.18 -8.61
CA LYS A 42 10.55 1.19 -7.62
C LYS A 42 10.14 1.49 -6.19
N ARG A 43 9.66 2.69 -5.91
CA ARG A 43 9.34 3.12 -4.56
C ARG A 43 7.85 3.42 -4.48
N PHE A 44 7.16 2.72 -3.60
CA PHE A 44 5.71 2.81 -3.47
C PHE A 44 5.31 3.00 -2.02
N ILE A 45 4.29 3.85 -1.82
CA ILE A 45 3.66 4.03 -0.52
C ILE A 45 2.17 3.81 -0.70
N ILE A 46 1.55 3.05 0.18
CA ILE A 46 0.10 2.94 0.26
C ILE A 46 -0.34 3.74 1.47
N ASP A 47 -1.12 4.79 1.23
CA ASP A 47 -1.68 5.64 2.26
C ASP A 47 -3.03 5.07 2.69
N LEU A 48 -3.13 4.63 3.93
CA LEU A 48 -4.30 3.97 4.50
C LEU A 48 -5.12 4.87 5.42
N GLY A 49 -4.77 6.15 5.50
CA GLY A 49 -5.42 7.07 6.44
C GLY A 49 -6.91 7.28 6.22
N LYS A 50 -7.40 7.04 5.00
CA LYS A 50 -8.82 7.19 4.63
C LYS A 50 -9.53 5.85 4.44
N VAL A 51 -8.90 4.76 4.84
CA VAL A 51 -9.51 3.43 4.78
C VAL A 51 -10.33 3.22 6.05
N ASP A 52 -11.64 2.99 5.86
CA ASP A 52 -12.56 2.77 6.97
C ASP A 52 -12.54 1.35 7.48
N TRP A 53 -12.34 0.39 6.58
CA TRP A 53 -12.43 -1.03 6.92
C TRP A 53 -11.72 -1.88 5.87
N MET A 54 -11.20 -3.02 6.33
CA MET A 54 -10.51 -3.97 5.48
C MET A 54 -10.78 -5.39 6.00
N ASN A 55 -11.13 -6.32 5.11
CA ASN A 55 -11.24 -7.72 5.47
C ASN A 55 -10.00 -8.48 5.02
N SER A 56 -9.97 -9.80 5.24
CA SER A 56 -8.81 -10.62 4.84
C SER A 56 -8.57 -10.62 3.34
N SER A 57 -9.63 -10.51 2.53
CA SER A 57 -9.46 -10.39 1.07
C SER A 57 -8.82 -9.05 0.69
N GLY A 58 -9.21 -7.97 1.37
CA GLY A 58 -8.59 -6.66 1.19
C GLY A 58 -7.13 -6.68 1.62
N LEU A 59 -6.83 -7.34 2.73
CA LEU A 59 -5.45 -7.51 3.17
C LEU A 59 -4.63 -8.28 2.13
N GLY A 60 -5.24 -9.26 1.46
CA GLY A 60 -4.63 -10.00 0.37
C GLY A 60 -4.19 -9.12 -0.78
N ILE A 61 -4.92 -8.02 -1.03
CA ILE A 61 -4.54 -7.04 -2.07
C ILE A 61 -3.21 -6.39 -1.69
N LEU A 62 -3.02 -6.01 -0.43
CA LEU A 62 -1.78 -5.41 0.04
C LEU A 62 -0.62 -6.39 -0.05
N ILE A 63 -0.84 -7.64 0.34
CA ILE A 63 0.17 -8.70 0.28
C ILE A 63 0.59 -8.95 -1.15
N SER A 64 -0.38 -9.06 -2.06
CA SER A 64 -0.13 -9.27 -3.48
C SER A 64 0.68 -8.11 -4.07
N GLY A 65 0.34 -6.87 -3.68
CA GLY A 65 1.08 -5.69 -4.09
C GLY A 65 2.52 -5.72 -3.62
N LEU A 66 2.73 -6.09 -2.36
CA LEU A 66 4.08 -6.18 -1.79
C LEU A 66 4.92 -7.20 -2.56
N THR A 67 4.36 -8.38 -2.83
CA THR A 67 5.05 -9.43 -3.58
C THR A 67 5.40 -8.97 -4.99
N THR A 68 4.46 -8.35 -5.68
CA THR A 68 4.66 -7.85 -7.04
C THR A 68 5.76 -6.80 -7.10
N ILE A 69 5.74 -5.86 -6.16
CA ILE A 69 6.74 -4.79 -6.08
C ILE A 69 8.12 -5.37 -5.77
N ARG A 70 8.22 -6.27 -4.80
CA ARG A 70 9.49 -6.92 -4.46
C ARG A 70 10.07 -7.72 -5.61
N ASN A 71 9.23 -8.45 -6.33
CA ASN A 71 9.67 -9.21 -7.49
C ASN A 71 10.19 -8.30 -8.61
N ALA A 72 9.70 -7.08 -8.67
CA ALA A 72 10.19 -6.08 -9.62
C ALA A 72 11.42 -5.30 -9.12
N GLY A 73 11.94 -5.65 -7.95
CA GLY A 73 13.10 -4.99 -7.37
C GLY A 73 12.78 -3.70 -6.62
N GLY A 74 11.53 -3.49 -6.27
CA GLY A 74 11.08 -2.28 -5.58
C GLY A 74 10.81 -2.46 -4.09
N GLU A 75 10.34 -1.41 -3.46
CA GLU A 75 9.98 -1.38 -2.05
C GLU A 75 8.59 -0.78 -1.86
N LEU A 76 7.83 -1.34 -0.94
CA LEU A 76 6.51 -0.86 -0.56
C LEU A 76 6.50 -0.52 0.93
N LYS A 77 5.94 0.65 1.25
CA LYS A 77 5.74 1.09 2.64
C LYS A 77 4.29 1.47 2.84
N LEU A 78 3.79 1.31 4.07
CA LEU A 78 2.43 1.70 4.43
C LEU A 78 2.47 2.95 5.27
N ALA A 79 1.64 3.93 4.93
CA ALA A 79 1.55 5.20 5.66
C ALA A 79 0.18 5.37 6.29
N LYS A 80 0.12 6.09 7.39
CA LYS A 80 -1.12 6.41 8.11
C LYS A 80 -1.90 5.16 8.50
N VAL A 81 -1.19 4.16 8.99
CA VAL A 81 -1.82 2.90 9.42
C VAL A 81 -2.69 3.20 10.64
N THR A 82 -4.00 2.97 10.49
CA THR A 82 -4.95 3.20 11.58
C THR A 82 -4.90 2.07 12.59
N GLU A 83 -5.45 2.31 13.78
CA GLU A 83 -5.52 1.29 14.83
C GLU A 83 -6.18 0.00 14.35
N LYS A 84 -7.26 0.12 13.58
CA LYS A 84 -7.97 -1.04 13.04
C LYS A 84 -7.09 -1.88 12.12
N ILE A 85 -6.35 -1.23 11.24
CA ILE A 85 -5.48 -1.92 10.29
C ILE A 85 -4.27 -2.48 11.01
N GLU A 86 -3.71 -1.74 11.95
CA GLU A 86 -2.61 -2.24 12.78
C GLU A 86 -3.01 -3.50 13.52
N SER A 87 -4.20 -3.50 14.13
CA SER A 87 -4.73 -4.68 14.83
C SER A 87 -4.89 -5.87 13.88
N LEU A 88 -5.36 -5.62 12.67
CA LEU A 88 -5.51 -6.67 11.65
C LEU A 88 -4.15 -7.25 11.26
N LEU A 89 -3.15 -6.39 11.08
CA LEU A 89 -1.79 -6.83 10.78
C LEU A 89 -1.18 -7.64 11.93
N MET A 90 -1.45 -7.25 13.17
CA MET A 90 -0.98 -7.99 14.34
C MET A 90 -1.63 -9.36 14.46
N ILE A 91 -2.95 -9.43 14.33
CA ILE A 91 -3.70 -10.68 14.42
C ILE A 91 -3.26 -11.67 13.35
N THR A 92 -2.99 -11.19 12.14
CA THR A 92 -2.55 -12.02 11.03
C THR A 92 -1.05 -12.24 11.01
N LYS A 93 -0.32 -11.67 11.96
CA LYS A 93 1.15 -11.73 12.06
C LYS A 93 1.87 -11.10 10.87
N LEU A 94 1.22 -10.18 10.19
CA LEU A 94 1.80 -9.49 9.04
C LEU A 94 2.44 -8.16 9.40
N ILE A 95 2.35 -7.75 10.67
CA ILE A 95 2.93 -6.47 11.11
C ILE A 95 4.45 -6.40 10.88
N THR A 96 5.14 -7.54 10.91
CA THR A 96 6.58 -7.60 10.66
C THR A 96 6.94 -7.69 9.19
N VAL A 97 5.95 -7.96 8.32
CA VAL A 97 6.16 -8.10 6.88
C VAL A 97 6.14 -6.74 6.19
N PHE A 98 5.33 -5.81 6.70
CA PHE A 98 5.21 -4.47 6.14
C PHE A 98 5.98 -3.45 6.98
N GLU A 99 6.64 -2.51 6.30
CA GLU A 99 7.15 -1.31 6.96
C GLU A 99 5.99 -0.32 7.08
N THR A 100 5.69 0.09 8.30
CA THR A 100 4.57 0.98 8.59
C THR A 100 5.03 2.30 9.19
N TYR A 101 4.34 3.38 8.81
CA TYR A 101 4.64 4.73 9.29
C TYR A 101 3.34 5.43 9.69
N GLU A 102 3.42 6.27 10.72
CA GLU A 102 2.26 7.00 11.23
C GLU A 102 1.81 8.10 10.28
N SER A 103 2.72 8.67 9.49
CA SER A 103 2.41 9.74 8.55
C SER A 103 2.97 9.44 7.17
N LEU A 104 2.37 10.09 6.17
CA LEU A 104 2.87 10.03 4.80
C LEU A 104 4.26 10.67 4.72
N GLU A 105 4.48 11.76 5.46
CA GLU A 105 5.76 12.44 5.50
C GLU A 105 6.88 11.51 6.00
N ASP A 106 6.63 10.79 7.09
CA ASP A 106 7.61 9.84 7.63
C ASP A 106 7.94 8.74 6.62
N ALA A 107 6.92 8.22 5.93
CA ALA A 107 7.12 7.20 4.91
C ALA A 107 7.97 7.73 3.75
N LEU A 108 7.69 8.95 3.30
CA LEU A 108 8.48 9.60 2.23
C LEU A 108 9.91 9.82 2.66
N MET A 109 10.12 10.31 3.87
CA MET A 109 11.46 10.56 4.40
C MET A 109 12.28 9.29 4.53
N SER A 110 11.63 8.16 4.79
CA SER A 110 12.33 6.88 4.92
C SER A 110 12.96 6.41 3.61
N PHE A 111 12.50 6.93 2.48
CA PHE A 111 13.10 6.67 1.17
C PHE A 111 14.24 7.63 0.84
N SER A 112 14.43 8.68 1.62
CA SER A 112 15.51 9.64 1.38
C SER A 112 16.83 9.06 1.89
N ASP A 113 17.84 9.20 1.11
CA ASP A 113 19.18 8.78 1.46
C ASP A 113 19.98 9.94 2.03
#